data_ac90a00133efb23e7b374b86ca8be5bc
#
_entry.id   ac90a00133efb23e7b374b86ca8be5bc
#
_cell.length_a   1.000
_cell.length_b   1.000
_cell.length_c   1.000
_cell.angle_alpha   90.00
_cell.angle_beta   90.00
_cell.angle_gamma   90.00
#
_symmetry.space_group_name_H-M   'P 1'
#
loop_
_entity.id
_entity.type
_entity.pdbx_description
1 polymer ?
#
loop_
_entity_poly.entity_id
_entity_poly.type
_entity_poly.pdbx_seq_one_letter_code
_entity_poly.pdbx_strand_id
1 'polypeptide(L)'
;ITMFCAAPTVLISIASAPEEFRKDAPRGVRLFTAGAPPAAATIELVERDLGWELTHVYGLTETAPLITFCEPRAEHTNLAVDERARIKARQGVELVSSGELRVVDEDGNEVAHDGETLGEITVRGNVVMKGYYDDPEATDAAIKDGWFHSGDAAVVHPDGYLEIRDRFKDVIISGGENISSVEVEGCLLHHPAVQEVAVVGMPHEKWGESPHAFVILRDGAQATEDEIKLHVRENLAHFKTPQWVSFVEDLPKTATGKVQKYVLRGGQVGISRQ
;
A
#
# COMPACT_ATOMS: atom_id res chain seq x y z
N ILE A 1 -19.10 20.15 4.04
CA ILE A 1 -18.46 19.11 3.21
C ILE A 1 -19.12 17.79 3.54
N THR A 2 -19.63 17.09 2.53
CA THR A 2 -20.29 15.78 2.68
C THR A 2 -19.46 14.65 2.04
N MET A 3 -18.52 15.01 1.16
CA MET A 3 -17.65 14.08 0.47
C MET A 3 -16.37 14.78 0.02
N PHE A 4 -15.22 14.09 0.05
CA PHE A 4 -13.97 14.54 -0.55
C PHE A 4 -13.06 13.37 -0.89
N CYS A 5 -11.99 13.64 -1.67
CA CYS A 5 -10.96 12.68 -2.02
C CYS A 5 -9.63 13.15 -1.41
N ALA A 6 -8.85 12.21 -0.86
CA ALA A 6 -7.56 12.53 -0.28
C ALA A 6 -6.58 11.36 -0.41
N ALA A 7 -5.30 11.68 -0.56
CA ALA A 7 -4.23 10.67 -0.47
C ALA A 7 -4.08 10.17 0.98
N PRO A 8 -3.55 8.96 1.21
CA PRO A 8 -3.35 8.42 2.56
C PRO A 8 -2.54 9.33 3.48
N THR A 9 -1.56 10.06 2.97
CA THR A 9 -0.76 11.03 3.74
C THR A 9 -1.61 12.15 4.34
N VAL A 10 -2.63 12.63 3.60
CA VAL A 10 -3.58 13.64 4.12
C VAL A 10 -4.43 13.05 5.23
N LEU A 11 -4.84 11.77 5.09
CA LEU A 11 -5.60 11.06 6.11
C LEU A 11 -4.79 10.88 7.39
N ILE A 12 -3.52 10.51 7.27
CA ILE A 12 -2.60 10.41 8.41
C ILE A 12 -2.48 11.77 9.12
N SER A 13 -2.31 12.85 8.35
CA SER A 13 -2.22 14.21 8.92
C SER A 13 -3.50 14.61 9.66
N ILE A 14 -4.68 14.33 9.11
CA ILE A 14 -5.96 14.63 9.75
C ILE A 14 -6.15 13.75 10.99
N ALA A 15 -5.86 12.46 10.89
CA ALA A 15 -5.99 11.50 11.97
C ALA A 15 -5.04 11.82 13.16
N SER A 16 -3.85 12.33 12.85
CA SER A 16 -2.84 12.72 13.84
C SER A 16 -2.99 14.16 14.37
N ALA A 17 -3.92 14.96 13.82
CA ALA A 17 -4.14 16.33 14.26
C ALA A 17 -4.56 16.37 15.74
N PRO A 18 -4.18 17.41 16.51
CA PRO A 18 -4.64 17.59 17.88
C PRO A 18 -6.16 17.53 18.02
N GLU A 19 -6.67 17.00 19.14
CA GLU A 19 -8.10 16.78 19.37
C GLU A 19 -8.91 18.08 19.21
N GLU A 20 -8.36 19.22 19.58
CA GLU A 20 -9.00 20.54 19.42
C GLU A 20 -9.41 20.87 17.98
N PHE A 21 -8.70 20.33 16.97
CA PHE A 21 -9.03 20.50 15.56
C PHE A 21 -9.99 19.41 15.04
N ARG A 22 -10.05 18.24 15.70
CA ARG A 22 -10.87 17.11 15.30
C ARG A 22 -12.25 17.04 15.93
N LYS A 23 -12.40 17.59 17.16
CA LYS A 23 -13.64 17.49 17.97
C LYS A 23 -14.90 18.04 17.28
N ASP A 24 -14.74 19.06 16.44
CA ASP A 24 -15.82 19.74 15.73
C ASP A 24 -15.92 19.28 14.26
N ALA A 25 -15.21 18.24 13.86
CA ALA A 25 -15.27 17.70 12.51
C ALA A 25 -16.69 17.16 12.22
N PRO A 26 -17.29 17.46 11.05
CA PRO A 26 -18.59 16.94 10.69
C PRO A 26 -18.54 15.41 10.59
N ARG A 27 -19.53 14.71 11.14
CA ARG A 27 -19.66 13.25 11.03
C ARG A 27 -20.38 12.85 9.73
N GLY A 28 -20.23 11.59 9.33
CA GLY A 28 -20.89 11.06 8.14
C GLY A 28 -20.32 11.58 6.81
N VAL A 29 -19.10 12.10 6.82
CA VAL A 29 -18.41 12.49 5.60
C VAL A 29 -17.94 11.23 4.86
N ARG A 30 -18.19 11.16 3.57
CA ARG A 30 -17.67 10.10 2.69
C ARG A 30 -16.32 10.49 2.12
N LEU A 31 -15.36 9.60 2.23
CA LEU A 31 -13.98 9.84 1.86
C LEU A 31 -13.49 8.76 0.91
N PHE A 32 -12.97 9.18 -0.24
CA PHE A 32 -12.29 8.30 -1.17
C PHE A 32 -10.78 8.50 -1.08
N THR A 33 -10.03 7.40 -1.00
CA THR A 33 -8.57 7.43 -0.97
C THR A 33 -7.97 6.56 -2.06
N ALA A 34 -6.89 7.04 -2.66
CA ALA A 34 -6.15 6.36 -3.72
C ALA A 34 -4.68 6.80 -3.71
N GLY A 35 -3.88 6.22 -4.61
CA GLY A 35 -2.48 6.58 -4.86
C GLY A 35 -1.48 5.74 -4.07
N ALA A 36 -1.86 5.22 -2.90
CA ALA A 36 -1.16 4.19 -2.15
C ALA A 36 -2.17 3.44 -1.27
N PRO A 37 -1.90 2.19 -0.85
CA PRO A 37 -2.75 1.49 0.09
C PRO A 37 -2.78 2.23 1.44
N PRO A 38 -3.98 2.57 1.98
CA PRO A 38 -4.09 3.10 3.32
C PRO A 38 -3.82 2.00 4.35
N ALA A 39 -3.09 2.31 5.42
CA ALA A 39 -2.93 1.37 6.52
C ALA A 39 -4.28 1.14 7.22
N ALA A 40 -4.59 -0.11 7.59
CA ALA A 40 -5.81 -0.45 8.32
C ALA A 40 -5.98 0.37 9.61
N ALA A 41 -4.88 0.62 10.33
CA ALA A 41 -4.87 1.47 11.53
C ALA A 41 -5.32 2.92 11.23
N THR A 42 -4.96 3.49 10.08
CA THR A 42 -5.39 4.83 9.67
C THR A 42 -6.90 4.82 9.35
N ILE A 43 -7.39 3.78 8.67
CA ILE A 43 -8.81 3.59 8.37
C ILE A 43 -9.61 3.50 9.67
N GLU A 44 -9.18 2.64 10.59
CA GLU A 44 -9.82 2.46 11.90
C GLU A 44 -9.92 3.79 12.66
N LEU A 45 -8.83 4.55 12.71
CA LEU A 45 -8.78 5.82 13.42
C LEU A 45 -9.71 6.86 12.80
N VAL A 46 -9.71 7.01 11.48
CA VAL A 46 -10.61 7.92 10.74
C VAL A 46 -12.08 7.57 10.97
N GLU A 47 -12.44 6.28 10.90
CA GLU A 47 -13.82 5.84 11.08
C GLU A 47 -14.28 5.94 12.54
N ARG A 48 -13.43 5.53 13.49
CA ARG A 48 -13.76 5.55 14.92
C ARG A 48 -13.83 6.98 15.48
N ASP A 49 -12.81 7.79 15.23
CA ASP A 49 -12.65 9.09 15.88
C ASP A 49 -13.43 10.20 15.16
N LEU A 50 -13.42 10.20 13.82
CA LEU A 50 -14.12 11.21 13.03
C LEU A 50 -15.54 10.78 12.61
N GLY A 51 -15.84 9.48 12.62
CA GLY A 51 -17.11 8.96 12.14
C GLY A 51 -17.32 9.18 10.65
N TRP A 52 -16.22 9.14 9.87
CA TRP A 52 -16.23 9.24 8.41
C TRP A 52 -16.28 7.86 7.79
N GLU A 53 -16.82 7.76 6.59
CA GLU A 53 -16.90 6.54 5.81
C GLU A 53 -15.80 6.56 4.75
N LEU A 54 -14.77 5.71 4.94
CA LEU A 54 -13.65 5.61 4.02
C LEU A 54 -13.89 4.50 3.00
N THR A 55 -13.65 4.81 1.74
CA THR A 55 -13.60 3.85 0.64
C THR A 55 -12.27 3.95 -0.08
N HIS A 56 -11.56 2.83 -0.15
CA HIS A 56 -10.33 2.73 -0.91
C HIS A 56 -10.66 2.45 -2.38
N VAL A 57 -10.01 3.16 -3.29
CA VAL A 57 -10.12 2.95 -4.73
C VAL A 57 -8.72 2.79 -5.33
N TYR A 58 -8.60 1.94 -6.33
CA TYR A 58 -7.33 1.69 -7.00
C TYR A 58 -7.45 1.88 -8.51
N GLY A 59 -6.36 2.31 -9.08
CA GLY A 59 -6.12 2.45 -10.50
C GLY A 59 -4.87 3.26 -10.77
N LEU A 60 -4.57 3.44 -12.05
CA LEU A 60 -3.37 4.11 -12.54
C LEU A 60 -3.75 5.18 -13.56
N THR A 61 -2.84 6.07 -13.88
CA THR A 61 -3.02 7.05 -14.98
C THR A 61 -3.33 6.32 -16.28
N GLU A 62 -2.71 5.18 -16.49
CA GLU A 62 -2.86 4.28 -17.62
C GLU A 62 -4.26 3.65 -17.72
N THR A 63 -5.09 3.76 -16.69
CA THR A 63 -6.44 3.17 -16.62
C THR A 63 -7.56 4.19 -16.35
N ALA A 64 -7.32 5.48 -16.54
CA ALA A 64 -8.22 6.65 -16.64
C ALA A 64 -9.27 6.82 -15.51
N PRO A 65 -8.93 6.98 -14.26
CA PRO A 65 -7.82 6.50 -13.47
C PRO A 65 -8.16 5.28 -12.60
N LEU A 66 -9.47 4.92 -12.43
CA LEU A 66 -9.92 3.93 -11.45
C LEU A 66 -10.37 2.63 -12.10
N ILE A 67 -9.96 1.51 -11.52
CA ILE A 67 -10.35 0.16 -11.97
C ILE A 67 -10.99 -0.67 -10.88
N THR A 68 -10.72 -0.39 -9.60
CA THR A 68 -11.37 -1.09 -8.49
C THR A 68 -11.90 -0.16 -7.42
N PHE A 69 -12.82 -0.70 -6.61
CA PHE A 69 -13.53 0.00 -5.56
C PHE A 69 -13.73 -0.95 -4.38
N CYS A 70 -13.23 -0.57 -3.20
CA CYS A 70 -13.37 -1.39 -2.00
C CYS A 70 -14.60 -0.97 -1.20
N GLU A 71 -15.79 -1.24 -1.75
CA GLU A 71 -17.04 -1.00 -1.05
C GLU A 71 -17.36 -2.16 -0.10
N PRO A 72 -17.68 -1.90 1.18
CA PRO A 72 -18.01 -2.97 2.11
C PRO A 72 -19.34 -3.64 1.72
N ARG A 73 -19.38 -4.97 1.83
CA ARG A 73 -20.62 -5.74 1.65
C ARG A 73 -21.43 -5.77 2.94
N ALA A 74 -22.72 -6.16 2.83
CA ALA A 74 -23.61 -6.28 3.98
C ALA A 74 -23.05 -7.20 5.08
N GLU A 75 -22.36 -8.28 4.70
CA GLU A 75 -21.72 -9.23 5.61
C GLU A 75 -20.59 -8.60 6.44
N HIS A 76 -19.94 -7.54 5.94
CA HIS A 76 -18.87 -6.84 6.66
C HIS A 76 -19.40 -5.92 7.78
N THR A 77 -20.71 -5.62 7.78
CA THR A 77 -21.28 -4.64 8.72
C THR A 77 -21.19 -5.08 10.18
N ASN A 78 -21.21 -6.41 10.43
CA ASN A 78 -21.18 -6.98 11.77
C ASN A 78 -19.80 -7.39 12.24
N LEU A 79 -18.75 -7.17 11.42
CA LEU A 79 -17.38 -7.49 11.79
C LEU A 79 -16.83 -6.50 12.82
N ALA A 80 -15.83 -6.95 13.57
CA ALA A 80 -15.07 -6.07 14.47
C ALA A 80 -14.43 -4.91 13.68
N VAL A 81 -14.20 -3.78 14.35
CA VAL A 81 -13.72 -2.55 13.68
C VAL A 81 -12.38 -2.77 12.98
N ASP A 82 -11.47 -3.47 13.65
CA ASP A 82 -10.14 -3.80 13.11
C ASP A 82 -10.21 -4.75 11.90
N GLU A 83 -11.10 -5.74 11.95
CA GLU A 83 -11.31 -6.68 10.84
C GLU A 83 -11.91 -5.97 9.63
N ARG A 84 -12.91 -5.11 9.86
CA ARG A 84 -13.50 -4.28 8.80
C ARG A 84 -12.47 -3.32 8.19
N ALA A 85 -11.60 -2.72 9.01
CA ALA A 85 -10.54 -1.84 8.53
C ALA A 85 -9.52 -2.58 7.65
N ARG A 86 -9.17 -3.84 7.99
CA ARG A 86 -8.31 -4.70 7.14
C ARG A 86 -8.95 -4.98 5.79
N ILE A 87 -10.25 -5.27 5.74
CA ILE A 87 -10.95 -5.46 4.46
C ILE A 87 -10.96 -4.16 3.65
N LYS A 88 -11.24 -3.02 4.27
CA LYS A 88 -11.24 -1.70 3.61
C LYS A 88 -9.87 -1.24 3.13
N ALA A 89 -8.79 -1.78 3.68
CA ALA A 89 -7.43 -1.53 3.20
C ALA A 89 -7.13 -2.24 1.86
N ARG A 90 -7.89 -3.28 1.50
CA ARG A 90 -7.79 -3.94 0.20
C ARG A 90 -8.24 -3.03 -0.93
N GLN A 91 -7.95 -3.41 -2.19
CA GLN A 91 -8.35 -2.64 -3.36
C GLN A 91 -9.79 -2.95 -3.83
N GLY A 92 -10.40 -3.98 -3.26
CA GLY A 92 -11.79 -4.34 -3.54
C GLY A 92 -11.99 -5.11 -4.84
N VAL A 93 -13.04 -4.77 -5.57
CA VAL A 93 -13.48 -5.46 -6.79
C VAL A 93 -13.49 -4.51 -7.98
N GLU A 94 -13.52 -5.05 -9.19
CA GLU A 94 -13.57 -4.27 -10.43
C GLU A 94 -14.80 -3.35 -10.50
N LEU A 95 -14.62 -2.20 -11.13
CA LEU A 95 -15.73 -1.32 -11.49
C LEU A 95 -16.41 -1.84 -12.75
N VAL A 96 -17.73 -1.72 -12.82
CA VAL A 96 -18.53 -2.08 -14.00
C VAL A 96 -18.02 -1.38 -15.27
N SER A 97 -17.41 -0.20 -15.14
CA SER A 97 -16.88 0.59 -16.26
C SER A 97 -15.40 0.29 -16.59
N SER A 98 -14.69 -0.47 -15.79
CA SER A 98 -13.25 -0.71 -15.99
C SER A 98 -12.91 -1.73 -17.08
N GLY A 99 -13.88 -2.54 -17.49
CA GLY A 99 -13.68 -3.64 -18.42
C GLY A 99 -13.37 -4.94 -17.69
N GLU A 100 -12.45 -5.74 -18.20
CA GLU A 100 -12.02 -7.00 -17.60
C GLU A 100 -10.75 -6.78 -16.78
N LEU A 101 -10.73 -7.33 -15.57
CA LEU A 101 -9.61 -7.31 -14.67
C LEU A 101 -9.27 -8.74 -14.25
N ARG A 102 -7.98 -9.10 -14.26
CA ARG A 102 -7.47 -10.39 -13.83
C ARG A 102 -6.22 -10.21 -12.98
N VAL A 103 -5.96 -11.19 -12.12
CA VAL A 103 -4.66 -11.38 -11.49
C VAL A 103 -4.08 -12.67 -12.07
N VAL A 104 -2.94 -12.56 -12.75
CA VAL A 104 -2.37 -13.66 -13.50
C VAL A 104 -0.95 -14.02 -13.06
N ASP A 105 -0.59 -15.28 -13.19
CA ASP A 105 0.77 -15.78 -13.02
C ASP A 105 1.68 -15.40 -14.22
N GLU A 106 2.93 -15.85 -14.19
CA GLU A 106 3.91 -15.62 -15.26
C GLU A 106 3.51 -16.26 -16.61
N ASP A 107 2.68 -17.28 -16.58
CA ASP A 107 2.17 -17.99 -17.76
C ASP A 107 0.86 -17.36 -18.29
N GLY A 108 0.32 -16.33 -17.62
CA GLY A 108 -0.91 -15.65 -17.97
C GLY A 108 -2.20 -16.36 -17.51
N ASN A 109 -2.09 -17.35 -16.63
CA ASN A 109 -3.25 -18.01 -16.03
C ASN A 109 -3.74 -17.22 -14.80
N GLU A 110 -5.05 -17.18 -14.59
CA GLU A 110 -5.60 -16.59 -13.39
C GLU A 110 -5.15 -17.34 -12.13
N VAL A 111 -4.71 -16.58 -11.10
CA VAL A 111 -4.28 -17.16 -9.83
C VAL A 111 -5.46 -17.70 -9.01
N ALA A 112 -5.18 -18.60 -8.07
CA ALA A 112 -6.19 -19.08 -7.13
C ALA A 112 -6.72 -17.93 -6.24
N HIS A 113 -8.02 -17.98 -5.92
CA HIS A 113 -8.65 -17.02 -5.01
C HIS A 113 -8.49 -17.50 -3.55
N ASP A 114 -7.26 -17.61 -3.09
CA ASP A 114 -6.90 -18.10 -1.75
C ASP A 114 -6.36 -17.03 -0.80
N GLY A 115 -6.14 -15.80 -1.32
CA GLY A 115 -5.54 -14.70 -0.58
C GLY A 115 -4.02 -14.83 -0.38
N GLU A 116 -3.39 -15.83 -1.01
CA GLU A 116 -1.97 -16.17 -0.85
C GLU A 116 -1.21 -16.20 -2.18
N THR A 117 -1.81 -16.80 -3.22
CA THR A 117 -1.18 -16.95 -4.53
C THR A 117 -1.01 -15.59 -5.22
N LEU A 118 0.26 -15.20 -5.42
CA LEU A 118 0.63 -13.92 -5.98
C LEU A 118 0.57 -13.94 -7.51
N GLY A 119 0.03 -12.87 -8.10
CA GLY A 119 0.04 -12.65 -9.54
C GLY A 119 0.08 -11.17 -9.88
N GLU A 120 0.15 -10.85 -11.18
CA GLU A 120 0.11 -9.49 -11.69
C GLU A 120 -1.32 -9.05 -12.00
N ILE A 121 -1.68 -7.83 -11.60
CA ILE A 121 -2.95 -7.22 -12.04
C ILE A 121 -2.84 -6.87 -13.51
N THR A 122 -3.73 -7.43 -14.33
CA THR A 122 -3.86 -7.10 -15.74
C THR A 122 -5.28 -6.58 -16.05
N VAL A 123 -5.37 -5.63 -16.96
CA VAL A 123 -6.63 -4.96 -17.30
C VAL A 123 -6.83 -4.88 -18.80
N ARG A 124 -8.06 -5.10 -19.26
CA ARG A 124 -8.46 -4.94 -20.65
C ARG A 124 -9.80 -4.21 -20.75
N GLY A 125 -9.83 -3.07 -21.40
CA GLY A 125 -11.08 -2.30 -21.54
C GLY A 125 -10.87 -0.90 -22.07
N ASN A 126 -11.97 -0.16 -22.19
CA ASN A 126 -11.97 1.20 -22.75
C ASN A 126 -11.26 2.23 -21.85
N VAL A 127 -11.00 1.89 -20.59
CA VAL A 127 -10.28 2.76 -19.64
C VAL A 127 -8.77 2.67 -19.82
N VAL A 128 -8.27 1.62 -20.49
CA VAL A 128 -6.84 1.43 -20.73
C VAL A 128 -6.35 2.45 -21.75
N MET A 129 -5.22 3.07 -21.47
CA MET A 129 -4.53 4.02 -22.37
C MET A 129 -4.25 3.40 -23.74
N LYS A 130 -4.08 4.23 -24.74
CA LYS A 130 -3.61 3.78 -26.07
C LYS A 130 -2.11 3.45 -26.08
N GLY A 131 -1.35 4.07 -25.20
CA GLY A 131 0.09 3.90 -25.06
C GLY A 131 0.75 5.12 -24.44
N TYR A 132 2.05 5.00 -24.18
CA TYR A 132 2.88 6.10 -23.73
C TYR A 132 3.23 7.03 -24.89
N TYR A 133 3.28 8.33 -24.62
CA TYR A 133 3.53 9.35 -25.63
C TYR A 133 4.96 9.21 -26.18
N ASP A 134 5.04 9.03 -27.50
CA ASP A 134 6.29 8.90 -28.27
C ASP A 134 7.25 7.80 -27.74
N ASP A 135 6.68 6.75 -27.11
CA ASP A 135 7.42 5.62 -26.52
C ASP A 135 6.72 4.30 -26.87
N PRO A 136 6.88 3.81 -28.10
CA PRO A 136 6.28 2.55 -28.53
C PRO A 136 6.88 1.35 -27.79
N GLU A 137 8.18 1.37 -27.44
CA GLU A 137 8.84 0.28 -26.75
C GLU A 137 8.25 0.07 -25.34
N ALA A 138 8.10 1.13 -24.56
CA ALA A 138 7.43 1.07 -23.26
C ALA A 138 5.95 0.68 -23.40
N THR A 139 5.28 1.10 -24.48
CA THR A 139 3.87 0.74 -24.76
C THR A 139 3.74 -0.76 -25.01
N ASP A 140 4.57 -1.32 -25.89
CA ASP A 140 4.56 -2.75 -26.21
C ASP A 140 4.96 -3.61 -25.00
N ALA A 141 5.84 -3.10 -24.14
CA ALA A 141 6.21 -3.77 -22.88
C ALA A 141 5.06 -3.80 -21.88
N ALA A 142 4.23 -2.75 -21.85
CA ALA A 142 3.12 -2.60 -20.89
C ALA A 142 1.81 -3.21 -21.38
N ILE A 143 1.57 -3.28 -22.73
CA ILE A 143 0.34 -3.82 -23.28
C ILE A 143 0.67 -5.03 -24.14
N LYS A 144 0.32 -6.24 -23.62
CA LYS A 144 0.60 -7.52 -24.27
C LYS A 144 -0.73 -8.21 -24.57
N ASP A 145 -0.93 -8.65 -25.81
CA ASP A 145 -2.15 -9.38 -26.25
C ASP A 145 -3.46 -8.66 -25.89
N GLY A 146 -3.41 -7.33 -25.89
CA GLY A 146 -4.55 -6.46 -25.56
C GLY A 146 -4.80 -6.29 -24.05
N TRP A 147 -3.92 -6.81 -23.19
CA TRP A 147 -3.95 -6.63 -21.74
C TRP A 147 -2.86 -5.65 -21.31
N PHE A 148 -3.27 -4.66 -20.52
CA PHE A 148 -2.34 -3.77 -19.82
C PHE A 148 -1.83 -4.47 -18.57
N HIS A 149 -0.53 -4.56 -18.42
CA HIS A 149 0.20 -5.09 -17.29
C HIS A 149 0.55 -3.95 -16.32
N SER A 150 -0.03 -3.98 -15.13
CA SER A 150 0.11 -2.87 -14.17
C SER A 150 1.47 -2.81 -13.47
N GLY A 151 2.18 -3.93 -13.40
CA GLY A 151 3.38 -4.10 -12.59
C GLY A 151 3.08 -4.18 -11.08
N ASP A 152 1.80 -4.24 -10.68
CA ASP A 152 1.38 -4.38 -9.28
C ASP A 152 1.12 -5.86 -8.97
N ALA A 153 1.82 -6.39 -7.96
CA ALA A 153 1.68 -7.74 -7.45
C ALA A 153 0.52 -7.82 -6.46
N ALA A 154 -0.43 -8.69 -6.71
CA ALA A 154 -1.64 -8.81 -5.92
C ALA A 154 -2.02 -10.27 -5.66
N VAL A 155 -2.89 -10.47 -4.68
CA VAL A 155 -3.62 -11.71 -4.42
C VAL A 155 -5.11 -11.47 -4.57
N VAL A 156 -5.87 -12.52 -4.83
CA VAL A 156 -7.33 -12.49 -4.83
C VAL A 156 -7.84 -13.29 -3.64
N HIS A 157 -8.65 -12.67 -2.79
CA HIS A 157 -9.25 -13.36 -1.65
C HIS A 157 -10.44 -14.22 -2.06
N PRO A 158 -10.85 -15.22 -1.25
CA PRO A 158 -12.02 -16.07 -1.54
C PRO A 158 -13.32 -15.32 -1.76
N ASP A 159 -13.45 -14.10 -1.21
CA ASP A 159 -14.56 -13.20 -1.40
C ASP A 159 -14.47 -12.37 -2.71
N GLY A 160 -13.43 -12.57 -3.51
CA GLY A 160 -13.18 -11.89 -4.77
C GLY A 160 -12.54 -10.51 -4.63
N TYR A 161 -12.18 -10.07 -3.41
CA TYR A 161 -11.48 -8.80 -3.22
C TYR A 161 -10.00 -8.94 -3.57
N LEU A 162 -9.50 -7.96 -4.32
CA LEU A 162 -8.07 -7.81 -4.60
C LEU A 162 -7.35 -7.21 -3.41
N GLU A 163 -6.15 -7.67 -3.16
CA GLU A 163 -5.20 -7.04 -2.25
C GLU A 163 -3.83 -6.93 -2.92
N ILE A 164 -3.38 -5.69 -3.17
CA ILE A 164 -2.04 -5.41 -3.66
C ILE A 164 -1.07 -5.68 -2.53
N ARG A 165 -0.11 -6.55 -2.79
CA ARG A 165 0.96 -6.88 -1.85
C ARG A 165 2.15 -5.96 -2.03
N ASP A 166 2.50 -5.65 -3.29
CA ASP A 166 3.60 -4.72 -3.61
C ASP A 166 3.59 -4.37 -5.12
N ARG A 167 4.57 -3.60 -5.56
CA ARG A 167 4.98 -3.62 -6.95
C ARG A 167 5.99 -4.74 -7.19
N PHE A 168 5.92 -5.43 -8.33
CA PHE A 168 6.88 -6.49 -8.62
C PHE A 168 8.34 -6.06 -8.46
N LYS A 169 8.67 -4.83 -8.90
CA LYS A 169 10.00 -4.23 -8.74
C LYS A 169 10.37 -3.86 -7.29
N ASP A 170 9.41 -3.84 -6.37
CA ASP A 170 9.58 -3.46 -4.96
C ASP A 170 9.47 -4.67 -4.02
N VAL A 171 8.98 -5.83 -4.52
CA VAL A 171 9.02 -7.10 -3.79
C VAL A 171 10.47 -7.43 -3.46
N ILE A 172 10.76 -7.73 -2.21
CA ILE A 172 12.10 -8.02 -1.71
C ILE A 172 12.31 -9.52 -1.76
N ILE A 173 13.30 -9.99 -2.51
CA ILE A 173 13.61 -11.41 -2.64
C ILE A 173 14.75 -11.76 -1.68
N SER A 174 14.42 -12.31 -0.51
CA SER A 174 15.37 -12.61 0.55
C SER A 174 15.48 -14.11 0.75
N GLY A 175 16.60 -14.70 0.35
CA GLY A 175 16.86 -16.14 0.51
C GLY A 175 15.88 -17.05 -0.25
N GLY A 176 15.27 -16.54 -1.32
CA GLY A 176 14.24 -17.24 -2.11
C GLY A 176 12.81 -17.00 -1.65
N GLU A 177 12.61 -16.26 -0.56
CA GLU A 177 11.28 -15.87 -0.06
C GLU A 177 10.90 -14.47 -0.56
N ASN A 178 9.65 -14.30 -0.98
CA ASN A 178 9.09 -13.02 -1.36
C ASN A 178 8.60 -12.28 -0.12
N ILE A 179 9.14 -11.08 0.10
CA ILE A 179 8.72 -10.19 1.19
C ILE A 179 8.05 -8.97 0.59
N SER A 180 6.78 -8.76 0.95
CA SER A 180 6.08 -7.52 0.62
C SER A 180 6.63 -6.38 1.49
N SER A 181 7.14 -5.34 0.86
CA SER A 181 7.57 -4.14 1.55
C SER A 181 6.40 -3.44 2.23
N VAL A 182 5.22 -3.47 1.59
CA VAL A 182 3.97 -2.88 2.11
C VAL A 182 3.48 -3.60 3.37
N GLU A 183 3.62 -4.93 3.44
CA GLU A 183 3.25 -5.71 4.63
C GLU A 183 4.13 -5.34 5.83
N VAL A 184 5.44 -5.21 5.63
CA VAL A 184 6.36 -4.81 6.69
C VAL A 184 6.11 -3.36 7.12
N GLU A 185 5.87 -2.45 6.17
CA GLU A 185 5.47 -1.06 6.43
C GLU A 185 4.18 -1.00 7.26
N GLY A 186 3.17 -1.77 6.86
CA GLY A 186 1.90 -1.87 7.59
C GLY A 186 2.08 -2.35 9.03
N CYS A 187 2.92 -3.35 9.26
CA CYS A 187 3.26 -3.82 10.60
C CYS A 187 3.92 -2.70 11.41
N LEU A 188 4.93 -2.02 10.86
CA LEU A 188 5.68 -0.97 11.56
C LEU A 188 4.83 0.26 11.89
N LEU A 189 3.83 0.60 11.07
CA LEU A 189 2.90 1.69 11.35
C LEU A 189 2.02 1.46 12.59
N HIS A 190 1.90 0.21 13.08
CA HIS A 190 1.23 -0.10 14.35
C HIS A 190 2.14 0.13 15.57
N HIS A 191 3.43 0.32 15.38
CA HIS A 191 4.34 0.63 16.48
C HIS A 191 4.07 2.05 17.01
N PRO A 192 3.91 2.26 18.34
CA PRO A 192 3.46 3.53 18.91
C PRO A 192 4.38 4.72 18.61
N ALA A 193 5.68 4.47 18.45
CA ALA A 193 6.67 5.52 18.16
C ALA A 193 6.79 5.86 16.66
N VAL A 194 6.25 5.05 15.74
CA VAL A 194 6.40 5.24 14.29
C VAL A 194 5.33 6.18 13.76
N GLN A 195 5.76 7.23 13.05
CA GLN A 195 4.89 8.15 12.32
C GLN A 195 4.75 7.74 10.87
N GLU A 196 5.89 7.54 10.18
CA GLU A 196 5.94 7.10 8.79
C GLU A 196 7.07 6.09 8.63
N VAL A 197 6.95 5.24 7.61
CA VAL A 197 7.97 4.24 7.30
C VAL A 197 7.97 3.92 5.82
N ALA A 198 9.14 3.61 5.28
CA ALA A 198 9.30 3.01 3.97
C ALA A 198 10.29 1.85 4.07
N VAL A 199 9.95 0.73 3.44
CA VAL A 199 10.79 -0.47 3.41
C VAL A 199 11.22 -0.75 1.98
N VAL A 200 12.52 -1.04 1.80
CA VAL A 200 13.11 -1.37 0.50
C VAL A 200 14.03 -2.59 0.62
N GLY A 201 14.16 -3.34 -0.46
CA GLY A 201 15.20 -4.35 -0.58
C GLY A 201 16.56 -3.69 -0.76
N MET A 202 17.53 -4.09 0.06
CA MET A 202 18.93 -3.70 -0.10
C MET A 202 19.80 -4.95 -0.30
N PRO A 203 20.89 -4.85 -1.08
CA PRO A 203 21.76 -5.99 -1.31
C PRO A 203 22.28 -6.61 -0.02
N HIS A 204 22.25 -7.94 0.06
CA HIS A 204 22.75 -8.70 1.20
C HIS A 204 23.57 -9.90 0.73
N GLU A 205 24.80 -10.05 1.24
CA GLU A 205 25.76 -11.05 0.76
C GLU A 205 25.24 -12.49 0.78
N LYS A 206 24.45 -12.85 1.81
CA LYS A 206 23.94 -14.20 2.01
C LYS A 206 22.57 -14.44 1.37
N TRP A 207 21.70 -13.43 1.37
CA TRP A 207 20.28 -13.59 1.05
C TRP A 207 19.87 -12.99 -0.29
N GLY A 208 20.83 -12.37 -1.04
CA GLY A 208 20.54 -11.61 -2.23
C GLY A 208 20.08 -10.21 -1.89
N GLU A 209 18.89 -10.11 -1.30
CA GLU A 209 18.36 -8.89 -0.70
C GLU A 209 17.93 -9.12 0.74
N SER A 210 17.81 -8.05 1.50
CA SER A 210 17.14 -8.03 2.81
C SER A 210 16.39 -6.71 3.02
N PRO A 211 15.28 -6.70 3.80
CA PRO A 211 14.53 -5.48 4.05
C PRO A 211 15.35 -4.47 4.86
N HIS A 212 15.28 -3.21 4.43
CA HIS A 212 15.77 -2.05 5.15
C HIS A 212 14.60 -1.11 5.42
N ALA A 213 14.33 -0.80 6.68
CA ALA A 213 13.28 0.11 7.09
C ALA A 213 13.84 1.52 7.32
N PHE A 214 13.27 2.52 6.64
CA PHE A 214 13.51 3.94 6.87
C PHE A 214 12.33 4.49 7.67
N VAL A 215 12.59 4.93 8.90
CA VAL A 215 11.55 5.22 9.90
C VAL A 215 11.59 6.69 10.30
N ILE A 216 10.43 7.36 10.24
CA ILE A 216 10.20 8.67 10.88
C ILE A 216 9.48 8.40 12.20
N LEU A 217 10.06 8.88 13.29
CA LEU A 217 9.43 8.79 14.61
C LEU A 217 8.44 9.93 14.82
N ARG A 218 7.43 9.70 15.64
CA ARG A 218 6.51 10.74 16.11
C ARG A 218 7.24 11.77 16.95
N ASP A 219 6.74 12.99 16.96
CA ASP A 219 7.31 14.08 17.77
C ASP A 219 7.44 13.67 19.24
N GLY A 220 8.64 13.77 19.75
CA GLY A 220 8.98 13.41 21.14
C GLY A 220 9.04 11.92 21.44
N ALA A 221 8.76 11.05 20.47
CA ALA A 221 8.93 9.61 20.64
C ALA A 221 10.38 9.18 20.43
N GLN A 222 10.76 8.08 21.08
CA GLN A 222 12.06 7.43 20.93
C GLN A 222 11.83 5.94 20.68
N ALA A 223 12.66 5.37 19.84
CA ALA A 223 12.74 3.93 19.62
C ALA A 223 14.14 3.57 19.14
N THR A 224 14.59 2.40 19.52
CA THR A 224 15.85 1.81 19.04
C THR A 224 15.61 0.93 17.82
N GLU A 225 16.67 0.66 17.07
CA GLU A 225 16.62 -0.28 15.95
C GLU A 225 16.12 -1.67 16.39
N ASP A 226 16.57 -2.14 17.56
CA ASP A 226 16.18 -3.44 18.11
C ASP A 226 14.68 -3.50 18.47
N GLU A 227 14.10 -2.43 19.00
CA GLU A 227 12.66 -2.36 19.30
C GLU A 227 11.83 -2.40 18.03
N ILE A 228 12.22 -1.70 16.98
CA ILE A 228 11.57 -1.74 15.66
C ILE A 228 11.64 -3.15 15.06
N LYS A 229 12.81 -3.79 15.10
CA LYS A 229 13.00 -5.17 14.63
C LYS A 229 12.19 -6.18 15.44
N LEU A 230 12.18 -6.03 16.75
CA LEU A 230 11.42 -6.90 17.65
C LEU A 230 9.92 -6.82 17.34
N HIS A 231 9.40 -5.60 17.14
CA HIS A 231 7.99 -5.40 16.78
C HIS A 231 7.61 -6.18 15.52
N VAL A 232 8.43 -6.14 14.47
CA VAL A 232 8.17 -6.93 13.24
C VAL A 232 8.25 -8.44 13.55
N ARG A 233 9.25 -8.87 14.31
CA ARG A 233 9.47 -10.30 14.64
C ARG A 233 8.32 -10.90 15.45
N GLU A 234 7.66 -10.12 16.29
CA GLU A 234 6.52 -10.55 17.11
C GLU A 234 5.21 -10.61 16.30
N ASN A 235 5.10 -9.86 15.20
CA ASN A 235 3.85 -9.71 14.46
C ASN A 235 3.88 -10.36 13.07
N LEU A 236 5.06 -10.61 12.48
CA LEU A 236 5.24 -11.22 11.17
C LEU A 236 6.21 -12.42 11.23
N ALA A 237 6.29 -13.16 10.14
CA ALA A 237 7.28 -14.23 9.98
C ALA A 237 8.70 -13.66 10.11
N HIS A 238 9.60 -14.39 10.81
CA HIS A 238 10.92 -13.89 11.17
C HIS A 238 11.78 -13.45 9.99
N PHE A 239 11.65 -14.08 8.82
CA PHE A 239 12.40 -13.72 7.63
C PHE A 239 12.01 -12.36 7.05
N LYS A 240 10.84 -11.80 7.43
CA LYS A 240 10.36 -10.46 7.06
C LYS A 240 10.96 -9.36 7.93
N THR A 241 11.69 -9.71 8.99
CA THR A 241 12.31 -8.73 9.89
C THR A 241 13.35 -7.90 9.14
N PRO A 242 13.30 -6.56 9.20
CA PRO A 242 14.33 -5.72 8.59
C PRO A 242 15.73 -6.06 9.11
N GLN A 243 16.68 -6.21 8.20
CA GLN A 243 18.09 -6.37 8.56
C GLN A 243 18.66 -5.06 9.10
N TRP A 244 18.22 -3.94 8.55
CA TRP A 244 18.64 -2.59 8.94
C TRP A 244 17.45 -1.70 9.19
N VAL A 245 17.61 -0.78 10.15
CA VAL A 245 16.67 0.31 10.43
C VAL A 245 17.44 1.62 10.42
N SER A 246 16.95 2.59 9.66
CA SER A 246 17.50 3.95 9.64
C SER A 246 16.42 4.93 10.08
N PHE A 247 16.70 5.71 11.10
CA PHE A 247 15.83 6.83 11.49
C PHE A 247 16.15 8.03 10.62
N VAL A 248 15.11 8.62 10.02
CA VAL A 248 15.21 9.75 9.08
C VAL A 248 14.24 10.85 9.46
N GLU A 249 14.54 12.08 9.07
CA GLU A 249 13.64 13.24 9.33
C GLU A 249 12.53 13.34 8.27
N ASP A 250 12.80 12.88 7.03
CA ASP A 250 11.84 12.91 5.94
C ASP A 250 12.08 11.75 4.97
N LEU A 251 11.02 11.36 4.24
CA LEU A 251 11.06 10.37 3.18
C LEU A 251 10.92 11.08 1.82
N PRO A 252 11.69 10.69 0.79
CA PRO A 252 11.57 11.26 -0.53
C PRO A 252 10.19 10.92 -1.12
N LYS A 253 9.41 11.95 -1.48
CA LYS A 253 8.04 11.80 -1.98
C LYS A 253 7.86 12.48 -3.33
N THR A 254 6.92 11.98 -4.11
CA THR A 254 6.40 12.68 -5.29
C THR A 254 5.50 13.85 -4.85
N ALA A 255 5.14 14.74 -5.80
CA ALA A 255 4.18 15.82 -5.55
C ALA A 255 2.80 15.31 -5.05
N THR A 256 2.47 14.05 -5.30
CA THR A 256 1.23 13.40 -4.84
C THR A 256 1.39 12.70 -3.48
N GLY A 257 2.56 12.80 -2.83
CA GLY A 257 2.84 12.21 -1.52
C GLY A 257 3.28 10.73 -1.53
N LYS A 258 3.51 10.13 -2.72
CA LYS A 258 3.99 8.75 -2.82
C LYS A 258 5.49 8.69 -2.57
N VAL A 259 5.93 7.76 -1.69
CA VAL A 259 7.35 7.54 -1.41
C VAL A 259 8.08 7.02 -2.65
N GLN A 260 9.22 7.63 -2.93
CA GLN A 260 10.11 7.28 -4.04
C GLN A 260 11.15 6.23 -3.58
N LYS A 261 10.73 4.97 -3.51
CA LYS A 261 11.58 3.86 -3.01
C LYS A 261 12.93 3.73 -3.77
N TYR A 262 12.97 4.09 -5.05
CA TYR A 262 14.21 4.06 -5.83
C TYR A 262 15.27 5.03 -5.30
N VAL A 263 14.87 6.17 -4.72
CA VAL A 263 15.80 7.13 -4.08
C VAL A 263 16.40 6.53 -2.82
N LEU A 264 15.58 5.81 -2.04
CA LEU A 264 16.03 5.12 -0.82
C LEU A 264 17.06 4.02 -1.15
N ARG A 265 16.82 3.24 -2.21
CA ARG A 265 17.77 2.23 -2.68
C ARG A 265 19.11 2.83 -3.15
N GLY A 266 19.08 4.03 -3.69
CA GLY A 266 20.29 4.75 -4.15
C GLY A 266 21.15 5.35 -3.04
N GLY A 267 20.74 5.26 -1.76
CA GLY A 267 21.50 5.76 -0.61
C GLY A 267 21.58 7.29 -0.49
N GLN A 268 20.69 8.02 -1.14
CA GLN A 268 20.70 9.51 -1.18
C GLN A 268 19.84 10.15 -0.06
N VAL A 269 19.58 9.44 1.02
CA VAL A 269 18.80 9.98 2.15
C VAL A 269 19.70 10.28 3.32
N GLY A 270 19.58 11.48 3.88
CA GLY A 270 20.29 11.89 5.10
C GLY A 270 19.82 11.04 6.28
N ILE A 271 20.68 10.19 6.80
CA ILE A 271 20.43 9.41 8.02
C ILE A 271 20.65 10.31 9.20
N SER A 272 19.63 10.56 10.03
CA SER A 272 19.82 11.25 11.31
C SER A 272 20.60 10.30 12.23
N ARG A 273 21.81 10.73 12.61
CA ARG A 273 22.60 10.03 13.63
C ARG A 273 22.03 10.46 15.00
N GLN A 274 21.36 9.53 15.67
CA GLN A 274 21.09 9.66 17.11
C GLN A 274 22.35 9.36 17.91
#